data_ab938c8eb051f6ea8f1b99c0639d5ae7
#
_entry.id   ab938c8eb051f6ea8f1b99c0639d5ae7
#
_cell.length_a   1.000
_cell.length_b   1.000
_cell.length_c   1.000
_cell.angle_alpha   90.00
_cell.angle_beta   90.00
_cell.angle_gamma   90.00
#
_symmetry.space_group_name_H-M   'P 1'
#
loop_
_entity.id
_entity.type
_entity.pdbx_description
1 polymer ?
#
loop_
_entity_poly.entity_id
_entity_poly.type
_entity_poly.pdbx_seq_one_letter_code
_entity_poly.pdbx_strand_id
1 'polypeptide(L)'
;MYAQFNEQFAAATRQFADTAARINRLTLENAEAIVGLQLAAIEERTTATFAFLGEAAQVRDFDGAKNLWPRGAQIARENIERTLTTGQDVLGRVAKVQESVAQIAKGQLEAVTRSANDTVRQAQDQFTQATNGAVKATEQAAAAATGKAAK
;
A
#
# COMPACT_ATOMS: atom_id res chain seq x y z
N MET A 1 2.54 24.04 25.74
CA MET A 1 3.44 23.79 24.60
C MET A 1 3.94 22.34 24.55
N TYR A 2 4.51 21.76 25.61
CA TYR A 2 4.99 20.37 25.62
C TYR A 2 3.90 19.31 25.44
N ALA A 3 2.72 19.48 25.99
CA ALA A 3 1.62 18.52 25.87
C ALA A 3 1.11 18.40 24.42
N GLN A 4 0.96 19.52 23.73
CA GLN A 4 0.50 19.59 22.34
C GLN A 4 1.51 18.98 21.36
N PHE A 5 2.80 19.19 21.62
CA PHE A 5 3.88 18.55 20.85
C PHE A 5 3.89 17.02 21.03
N ASN A 6 3.70 16.55 22.27
CA ASN A 6 3.62 15.12 22.56
C ASN A 6 2.41 14.45 21.89
N GLU A 7 1.25 15.12 21.86
CA GLU A 7 0.07 14.59 21.16
C GLU A 7 0.26 14.51 19.65
N GLN A 8 0.84 15.55 19.04
CA GLN A 8 1.14 15.54 17.60
C GLN A 8 2.18 14.46 17.24
N PHE A 9 3.22 14.32 18.06
CA PHE A 9 4.22 13.27 17.85
C PHE A 9 3.63 11.88 18.01
N ALA A 10 2.80 11.67 19.03
CA ALA A 10 2.10 10.39 19.23
C ALA A 10 1.14 10.06 18.08
N ALA A 11 0.40 11.06 17.57
CA ALA A 11 -0.49 10.89 16.43
C ALA A 11 0.29 10.54 15.15
N ALA A 12 1.40 11.23 14.87
CA ALA A 12 2.27 10.95 13.74
C ALA A 12 2.88 9.53 13.82
N THR A 13 3.31 9.12 15.00
CA THR A 13 3.86 7.77 15.23
C THR A 13 2.81 6.69 15.00
N ARG A 14 1.58 6.88 15.49
CA ARG A 14 0.46 5.96 15.24
C ARG A 14 0.14 5.86 13.76
N GLN A 15 0.04 6.99 13.06
CA GLN A 15 -0.23 7.03 11.63
C GLN A 15 0.86 6.31 10.82
N PHE A 16 2.13 6.47 11.20
CA PHE A 16 3.24 5.75 10.59
C PHE A 16 3.14 4.24 10.83
N ALA A 17 2.85 3.83 12.06
CA ALA A 17 2.67 2.42 12.41
C ALA A 17 1.49 1.79 11.65
N ASP A 18 0.35 2.47 11.55
CA ASP A 18 -0.81 2.01 10.79
C ASP A 18 -0.50 1.88 9.29
N THR A 19 0.26 2.82 8.74
CA THR A 19 0.68 2.78 7.34
C THR A 19 1.63 1.62 7.08
N ALA A 20 2.63 1.42 7.94
CA ALA A 20 3.55 0.28 7.86
C ALA A 20 2.81 -1.06 7.96
N ALA A 21 1.84 -1.17 8.87
CA ALA A 21 1.00 -2.35 9.02
C ALA A 21 0.16 -2.62 7.75
N ARG A 22 -0.42 -1.59 7.12
CA ARG A 22 -1.16 -1.73 5.86
C ARG A 22 -0.28 -2.21 4.72
N ILE A 23 0.92 -1.63 4.56
CA ILE A 23 1.87 -2.05 3.53
C ILE A 23 2.28 -3.51 3.75
N ASN A 24 2.62 -3.87 4.99
CA ASN A 24 3.01 -5.24 5.33
C ASN A 24 1.89 -6.24 5.03
N ARG A 25 0.66 -5.94 5.43
CA ARG A 25 -0.52 -6.76 5.13
C ARG A 25 -0.73 -6.92 3.63
N LEU A 26 -0.69 -5.83 2.87
CA LEU A 26 -0.84 -5.85 1.41
C LEU A 26 0.24 -6.73 0.74
N THR A 27 1.48 -6.64 1.23
CA THR A 27 2.60 -7.44 0.74
C THR A 27 2.40 -8.93 1.03
N LEU A 28 1.95 -9.29 2.24
CA LEU A 28 1.66 -10.66 2.63
C LEU A 28 0.50 -11.25 1.80
N GLU A 29 -0.62 -10.55 1.71
CA GLU A 29 -1.77 -10.98 0.91
C GLU A 29 -1.39 -11.20 -0.56
N ASN A 30 -0.52 -10.36 -1.10
CA ASN A 30 -0.03 -10.53 -2.47
C ASN A 30 0.92 -11.74 -2.59
N ALA A 31 1.81 -11.93 -1.62
CA ALA A 31 2.71 -13.09 -1.60
C ALA A 31 1.93 -14.40 -1.51
N GLU A 32 0.92 -14.49 -0.64
CA GLU A 32 0.02 -15.64 -0.53
C GLU A 32 -0.70 -15.92 -1.86
N ALA A 33 -1.21 -14.88 -2.51
CA ALA A 33 -1.88 -15.01 -3.79
C ALA A 33 -0.95 -15.49 -4.92
N ILE A 34 0.31 -15.02 -4.94
CA ILE A 34 1.31 -15.48 -5.91
C ILE A 34 1.67 -16.96 -5.68
N VAL A 35 1.90 -17.34 -4.42
CA VAL A 35 2.17 -18.74 -4.06
C VAL A 35 0.98 -19.62 -4.44
N GLY A 36 -0.24 -19.19 -4.18
CA GLY A 36 -1.46 -19.89 -4.57
C GLY A 36 -1.55 -20.14 -6.07
N LEU A 37 -1.26 -19.13 -6.90
CA LEU A 37 -1.20 -19.26 -8.36
C LEU A 37 -0.14 -20.28 -8.82
N GLN A 38 1.03 -20.26 -8.19
CA GLN A 38 2.11 -21.20 -8.52
C GLN A 38 1.75 -22.64 -8.12
N LEU A 39 1.17 -22.83 -6.95
CA LEU A 39 0.71 -24.15 -6.51
C LEU A 39 -0.37 -24.71 -7.43
N ALA A 40 -1.38 -23.93 -7.78
CA ALA A 40 -2.42 -24.33 -8.72
C ALA A 40 -1.85 -24.72 -10.09
N ALA A 41 -0.89 -23.95 -10.60
CA ALA A 41 -0.22 -24.26 -11.86
C ALA A 41 0.59 -25.58 -11.81
N ILE A 42 1.23 -25.86 -10.67
CA ILE A 42 1.97 -27.12 -10.45
C ILE A 42 0.98 -28.30 -10.36
N GLU A 43 -0.11 -28.15 -9.62
CA GLU A 43 -1.12 -29.19 -9.45
C GLU A 43 -1.75 -29.56 -10.79
N GLU A 44 -2.15 -28.58 -11.60
CA GLU A 44 -2.70 -28.82 -12.94
C GLU A 44 -1.71 -29.53 -13.86
N ARG A 45 -0.43 -29.12 -13.85
CA ARG A 45 0.62 -29.78 -14.66
C ARG A 45 0.84 -31.21 -14.22
N THR A 46 0.90 -31.44 -12.93
CA THR A 46 1.08 -32.76 -12.35
C THR A 46 -0.08 -33.67 -12.73
N THR A 47 -1.30 -33.20 -12.58
CA THR A 47 -2.52 -33.93 -12.97
C THR A 47 -2.55 -34.28 -14.46
N ALA A 48 -2.25 -33.29 -15.33
CA ALA A 48 -2.20 -33.51 -16.78
C ALA A 48 -1.10 -34.52 -17.18
N THR A 49 0.06 -34.44 -16.52
CA THR A 49 1.19 -35.36 -16.78
C THR A 49 0.83 -36.78 -16.35
N PHE A 50 0.25 -36.97 -15.17
CA PHE A 50 -0.17 -38.29 -14.71
C PHE A 50 -1.32 -38.90 -15.57
N ALA A 51 -2.27 -38.06 -15.99
CA ALA A 51 -3.31 -38.50 -16.93
C ALA A 51 -2.70 -39.01 -18.25
N PHE A 52 -1.76 -38.24 -18.81
CA PHE A 52 -1.04 -38.65 -20.03
C PHE A 52 -0.22 -39.93 -19.84
N LEU A 53 0.49 -40.08 -18.73
CA LEU A 53 1.21 -41.31 -18.41
C LEU A 53 0.26 -42.51 -18.26
N GLY A 54 -0.91 -42.32 -17.68
CA GLY A 54 -1.94 -43.33 -17.59
C GLY A 54 -2.48 -43.77 -18.96
N GLU A 55 -2.71 -42.82 -19.87
CA GLU A 55 -3.07 -43.09 -21.26
C GLU A 55 -1.93 -43.83 -21.98
N ALA A 56 -0.70 -43.40 -21.82
CA ALA A 56 0.49 -44.01 -22.43
C ALA A 56 0.71 -45.46 -21.98
N ALA A 57 0.46 -45.73 -20.68
CA ALA A 57 0.61 -47.08 -20.13
C ALA A 57 -0.42 -48.09 -20.69
N GLN A 58 -1.54 -47.63 -21.27
CA GLN A 58 -2.59 -48.47 -21.86
C GLN A 58 -2.34 -48.79 -23.34
N VAL A 59 -1.38 -48.13 -23.99
CA VAL A 59 -1.05 -48.33 -25.38
C VAL A 59 -0.33 -49.65 -25.56
N ARG A 60 -0.90 -50.53 -26.42
CA ARG A 60 -0.35 -51.86 -26.71
C ARG A 60 -0.01 -52.09 -28.18
N ASP A 61 -0.33 -51.12 -29.03
CA ASP A 61 -0.12 -51.20 -30.47
C ASP A 61 0.43 -49.90 -31.06
N PHE A 62 0.88 -49.96 -32.30
CA PHE A 62 1.48 -48.85 -33.00
C PHE A 62 0.49 -47.74 -33.36
N ASP A 63 -0.79 -48.08 -33.56
CA ASP A 63 -1.83 -47.08 -33.84
C ASP A 63 -2.21 -46.28 -32.59
N GLY A 64 -2.25 -46.94 -31.43
CA GLY A 64 -2.34 -46.22 -30.15
C GLY A 64 -1.19 -45.26 -29.91
N ALA A 65 0.05 -45.66 -30.22
CA ALA A 65 1.21 -44.80 -30.12
C ALA A 65 1.14 -43.56 -31.02
N LYS A 66 0.63 -43.69 -32.25
CA LYS A 66 0.42 -42.54 -33.16
C LYS A 66 -0.56 -41.51 -32.59
N ASN A 67 -1.61 -41.97 -31.88
CA ASN A 67 -2.60 -41.09 -31.27
C ASN A 67 -2.07 -40.37 -30.02
N LEU A 68 -1.08 -40.91 -29.32
CA LEU A 68 -0.43 -40.27 -28.18
C LEU A 68 0.44 -39.08 -28.56
N TRP A 69 1.07 -39.09 -29.72
CA TRP A 69 1.96 -38.03 -30.14
C TRP A 69 1.28 -36.64 -30.21
N PRO A 70 0.15 -36.47 -30.90
CA PRO A 70 -0.60 -35.22 -30.91
C PRO A 70 -1.03 -34.77 -29.50
N ARG A 71 -1.43 -35.75 -28.66
CA ARG A 71 -1.85 -35.50 -27.28
C ARG A 71 -0.70 -34.92 -26.45
N GLY A 72 0.48 -35.52 -26.52
CA GLY A 72 1.68 -35.01 -25.84
C GLY A 72 2.07 -33.63 -26.31
N ALA A 73 2.01 -33.35 -27.63
CA ALA A 73 2.27 -32.04 -28.19
C ALA A 73 1.25 -30.98 -27.72
N GLN A 74 -0.03 -31.37 -27.59
CA GLN A 74 -1.08 -30.50 -27.07
C GLN A 74 -0.80 -30.12 -25.60
N ILE A 75 -0.52 -31.11 -24.75
CA ILE A 75 -0.18 -30.89 -23.34
C ILE A 75 1.03 -29.97 -23.20
N ALA A 76 2.05 -30.15 -24.04
CA ALA A 76 3.23 -29.28 -24.03
C ALA A 76 2.87 -27.83 -24.37
N ARG A 77 2.02 -27.59 -25.38
CA ARG A 77 1.50 -26.26 -25.75
C ARG A 77 0.71 -25.62 -24.61
N GLU A 78 -0.26 -26.36 -24.07
CA GLU A 78 -1.08 -25.89 -22.96
C GLU A 78 -0.21 -25.52 -21.74
N ASN A 79 0.82 -26.30 -21.44
CA ASN A 79 1.76 -25.98 -20.37
C ASN A 79 2.53 -24.69 -20.59
N ILE A 80 2.93 -24.41 -21.85
CA ILE A 80 3.60 -23.16 -22.20
C ILE A 80 2.65 -21.97 -22.06
N GLU A 81 1.44 -22.06 -22.62
CA GLU A 81 0.43 -21.03 -22.55
C GLU A 81 0.06 -20.69 -21.10
N ARG A 82 -0.17 -21.71 -20.27
CA ARG A 82 -0.44 -21.54 -18.83
C ARG A 82 0.74 -20.91 -18.09
N THR A 83 1.97 -21.27 -18.44
CA THR A 83 3.15 -20.65 -17.85
C THR A 83 3.22 -19.16 -18.17
N LEU A 84 2.93 -18.77 -19.40
CA LEU A 84 2.90 -17.38 -19.84
C LEU A 84 1.77 -16.62 -19.13
N THR A 85 0.57 -17.19 -19.05
CA THR A 85 -0.58 -16.57 -18.37
C THR A 85 -0.29 -16.39 -16.87
N THR A 86 0.19 -17.43 -16.20
CA THR A 86 0.56 -17.32 -14.76
C THR A 86 1.65 -16.27 -14.55
N GLY A 87 2.64 -16.20 -15.44
CA GLY A 87 3.67 -15.17 -15.39
C GLY A 87 3.11 -13.75 -15.52
N GLN A 88 2.17 -13.54 -16.46
CA GLN A 88 1.49 -12.25 -16.64
C GLN A 88 0.63 -11.90 -15.41
N ASP A 89 -0.08 -12.85 -14.84
CA ASP A 89 -0.89 -12.63 -13.64
C ASP A 89 -0.01 -12.23 -12.43
N VAL A 90 1.14 -12.89 -12.26
CA VAL A 90 2.11 -12.54 -11.21
C VAL A 90 2.64 -11.13 -11.43
N LEU A 91 3.08 -10.78 -12.65
CA LEU A 91 3.56 -9.44 -12.96
C LEU A 91 2.48 -8.37 -12.74
N GLY A 92 1.25 -8.64 -13.16
CA GLY A 92 0.12 -7.76 -12.94
C GLY A 92 -0.18 -7.51 -11.46
N ARG A 93 -0.07 -8.56 -10.63
CA ARG A 93 -0.23 -8.43 -9.16
C ARG A 93 0.90 -7.61 -8.54
N VAL A 94 2.14 -7.85 -8.92
CA VAL A 94 3.29 -7.07 -8.44
C VAL A 94 3.13 -5.59 -8.81
N ALA A 95 2.73 -5.29 -10.05
CA ALA A 95 2.48 -3.91 -10.48
C ALA A 95 1.38 -3.22 -9.65
N LYS A 96 0.26 -3.92 -9.38
CA LYS A 96 -0.83 -3.40 -8.53
C LYS A 96 -0.37 -3.11 -7.10
N VAL A 97 0.48 -3.97 -6.52
CA VAL A 97 1.02 -3.74 -5.18
C VAL A 97 1.94 -2.52 -5.18
N GLN A 98 2.81 -2.38 -6.17
CA GLN A 98 3.68 -1.21 -6.29
C GLN A 98 2.86 0.09 -6.41
N GLU A 99 1.80 0.10 -7.22
CA GLU A 99 0.89 1.24 -7.34
C GLU A 99 0.20 1.54 -6.01
N SER A 100 -0.31 0.53 -5.32
CA SER A 100 -0.96 0.69 -4.03
C SER A 100 -0.01 1.24 -2.96
N VAL A 101 1.23 0.75 -2.92
CA VAL A 101 2.27 1.25 -2.01
C VAL A 101 2.62 2.71 -2.35
N ALA A 102 2.74 3.05 -3.63
CA ALA A 102 3.00 4.41 -4.07
C ALA A 102 1.86 5.37 -3.66
N GLN A 103 0.60 4.95 -3.82
CA GLN A 103 -0.56 5.74 -3.37
C GLN A 103 -0.58 5.94 -1.85
N ILE A 104 -0.28 4.89 -1.08
CA ILE A 104 -0.18 4.99 0.39
C ILE A 104 0.93 5.97 0.77
N ALA A 105 2.12 5.87 0.15
CA ALA A 105 3.24 6.76 0.42
C ALA A 105 2.91 8.23 0.06
N LYS A 106 2.24 8.47 -1.08
CA LYS A 106 1.77 9.80 -1.48
C LYS A 106 0.77 10.37 -0.48
N GLY A 107 -0.22 9.59 -0.07
CA GLY A 107 -1.20 10.00 0.95
C GLY A 107 -0.55 10.34 2.29
N GLN A 108 0.48 9.60 2.68
CA GLN A 108 1.27 9.88 3.87
C GLN A 108 2.01 11.22 3.75
N LEU A 109 2.67 11.47 2.61
CA LEU A 109 3.38 12.73 2.36
C LEU A 109 2.43 13.93 2.39
N GLU A 110 1.26 13.80 1.76
CA GLU A 110 0.24 14.85 1.79
C GLU A 110 -0.28 15.11 3.20
N ALA A 111 -0.50 14.06 4.00
CA ALA A 111 -0.93 14.20 5.39
C ALA A 111 0.13 14.93 6.25
N VAL A 112 1.40 14.57 6.11
CA VAL A 112 2.52 15.26 6.79
C VAL A 112 2.60 16.72 6.38
N THR A 113 2.48 17.02 5.08
CA THR A 113 2.50 18.39 4.56
C THR A 113 1.35 19.22 5.10
N ARG A 114 0.13 18.66 5.15
CA ARG A 114 -1.04 19.35 5.75
C ARG A 114 -0.81 19.64 7.23
N SER A 115 -0.38 18.63 7.98
CA SER A 115 -0.11 18.80 9.42
C SER A 115 0.95 19.86 9.68
N ALA A 116 2.02 19.91 8.87
CA ALA A 116 3.04 20.96 8.97
C ALA A 116 2.46 22.36 8.68
N ASN A 117 1.65 22.51 7.63
CA ASN A 117 0.99 23.76 7.28
C ASN A 117 0.00 24.22 8.38
N ASP A 118 -0.76 23.29 8.95
CA ASP A 118 -1.70 23.60 10.03
C ASP A 118 -0.95 24.05 11.30
N THR A 119 0.19 23.43 11.60
CA THR A 119 1.06 23.84 12.72
C THR A 119 1.61 25.27 12.51
N VAL A 120 2.05 25.59 11.29
CA VAL A 120 2.53 26.94 10.95
C VAL A 120 1.42 27.97 11.08
N ARG A 121 0.21 27.68 10.57
CA ARG A 121 -0.95 28.56 10.69
C ARG A 121 -1.32 28.80 12.14
N GLN A 122 -1.40 27.74 12.95
CA GLN A 122 -1.69 27.88 14.38
C GLN A 122 -0.65 28.73 15.10
N ALA A 123 0.65 28.57 14.77
CA ALA A 123 1.69 29.41 15.33
C ALA A 123 1.55 30.88 14.93
N GLN A 124 1.19 31.17 13.67
CA GLN A 124 0.92 32.53 13.20
C GLN A 124 -0.30 33.16 13.89
N ASP A 125 -1.38 32.39 14.05
CA ASP A 125 -2.59 32.86 14.72
C ASP A 125 -2.32 33.17 16.20
N GLN A 126 -1.57 32.31 16.89
CA GLN A 126 -1.16 32.54 18.29
C GLN A 126 -0.26 33.79 18.40
N PHE A 127 0.67 33.97 17.48
CA PHE A 127 1.53 35.17 17.47
C PHE A 127 0.70 36.44 17.24
N THR A 128 -0.22 36.42 16.29
CA THR A 128 -1.11 37.57 15.99
C THR A 128 -2.02 37.87 17.17
N GLN A 129 -2.57 36.87 17.82
CA GLN A 129 -3.39 37.08 19.04
C GLN A 129 -2.58 37.66 20.21
N ALA A 130 -1.36 37.16 20.41
CA ALA A 130 -0.47 37.67 21.45
C ALA A 130 -0.09 39.13 21.18
N THR A 131 0.21 39.47 19.93
CA THR A 131 0.58 40.85 19.52
C THR A 131 -0.61 41.78 19.69
N ASN A 132 -1.81 41.40 19.24
CA ASN A 132 -3.02 42.19 19.38
C ASN A 132 -3.42 42.37 20.86
N GLY A 133 -3.22 41.34 21.67
CA GLY A 133 -3.43 41.40 23.11
C GLY A 133 -2.46 42.40 23.81
N ALA A 134 -1.20 42.39 23.42
CA ALA A 134 -0.20 43.33 23.94
C ALA A 134 -0.47 44.79 23.52
N VAL A 135 -0.90 45.03 22.28
CA VAL A 135 -1.30 46.36 21.79
C VAL A 135 -2.51 46.87 22.59
N LYS A 136 -3.56 46.08 22.75
CA LYS A 136 -4.75 46.48 23.53
C LYS A 136 -4.39 46.77 25.01
N ALA A 137 -3.53 45.99 25.61
CA ALA A 137 -3.09 46.22 26.99
C ALA A 137 -2.29 47.53 27.11
N THR A 138 -1.47 47.86 26.12
CA THR A 138 -0.73 49.13 26.09
C THR A 138 -1.65 50.34 25.87
N GLU A 139 -2.64 50.22 25.00
CA GLU A 139 -3.67 51.26 24.79
C GLU A 139 -4.51 51.50 26.04
N GLN A 140 -4.90 50.46 26.74
CA GLN A 140 -5.68 50.56 27.99
C GLN A 140 -4.83 51.17 29.11
N ALA A 141 -3.55 50.83 29.21
CA ALA A 141 -2.63 51.41 30.18
C ALA A 141 -2.39 52.90 29.89
N ALA A 142 -2.24 53.30 28.63
CA ALA A 142 -2.10 54.69 28.23
C ALA A 142 -3.37 55.51 28.50
N ALA A 143 -4.56 54.95 28.22
CA ALA A 143 -5.83 55.61 28.51
C ALA A 143 -6.06 55.78 30.02
N ALA A 144 -5.67 54.80 30.83
CA ALA A 144 -5.77 54.90 32.31
C ALA A 144 -4.79 55.93 32.90
N ALA A 145 -3.60 56.10 32.26
CA ALA A 145 -2.64 57.11 32.70
C ALA A 145 -3.08 58.53 32.37
N THR A 146 -3.69 58.75 31.20
CA THR A 146 -4.20 60.07 30.80
C THR A 146 -5.48 60.48 31.58
N GLY A 147 -6.35 59.51 31.93
CA GLY A 147 -7.54 59.78 32.76
C GLY A 147 -7.24 60.15 34.21
N LYS A 148 -6.06 59.83 34.72
CA LYS A 148 -5.63 60.14 36.10
C LYS A 148 -4.92 61.49 36.24
N ALA A 149 -4.49 62.07 35.09
CA ALA A 149 -3.84 63.39 35.08
C ALA A 149 -4.82 64.60 34.94
N ALA A 150 -6.12 64.31 34.77
CA ALA A 150 -7.19 65.32 34.58
C ALA A 150 -8.06 65.52 35.83
N LYS A 151 -7.64 65.11 37.03
CA LYS A 151 -8.21 65.41 38.31
C LYS A 151 -7.12 66.00 39.19
#